data_60f9ce796e10d62e2c5aab07840373c5
#
_entry.id   60f9ce796e10d62e2c5aab07840373c5
#
_cell.length_a   1.000
_cell.length_b   1.000
_cell.length_c   1.000
_cell.angle_alpha   90.00
_cell.angle_beta   90.00
_cell.angle_gamma   90.00
#
_symmetry.space_group_name_H-M   'P 1'
#
loop_
_entity.id
_entity.type
_entity.pdbx_description
1 polymer ?
#
loop_
_entity_poly.entity_id
_entity_poly.type
_entity_poly.pdbx_seq_one_letter_code
_entity_poly.pdbx_strand_id
1 'polypeptide(L)'
;VPDHTLLPDHTGARHVHVRAGMELGLIHLGLWLLSWLVRWRLMTSLLSLAPMLQHLAVVLRPFGSDTGGMVVELTGAGLDGRPLRRRWTLEARQGDGPMTPAAPAAALALAMLKGETPPAGARPCLNEIGLDAILGVLSPFAITTHTTEERPFPLYRHAMGAAFETMPEPVRAMHDRVTSYSASG
;
A
#
# COMPACT_ATOMS: atom_id res chain seq x y z
N VAL A 1 -8.74 -9.59 0.79
CA VAL A 1 -7.75 -9.26 -0.25
C VAL A 1 -6.74 -10.38 -0.28
N PRO A 2 -6.42 -11.00 -1.43
CA PRO A 2 -5.51 -12.14 -1.54
C PRO A 2 -4.10 -11.84 -1.03
N ASP A 3 -3.69 -10.57 -1.02
CA ASP A 3 -2.37 -10.13 -0.58
C ASP A 3 -2.05 -10.51 0.87
N HIS A 4 -3.05 -10.61 1.75
CA HIS A 4 -2.85 -11.03 3.14
C HIS A 4 -2.34 -12.46 3.28
N THR A 5 -2.59 -13.32 2.31
CA THR A 5 -2.13 -14.71 2.29
C THR A 5 -0.91 -14.89 1.40
N LEU A 6 -0.91 -14.25 0.24
CA LEU A 6 0.16 -14.42 -0.76
C LEU A 6 1.46 -13.73 -0.38
N LEU A 7 1.40 -12.52 0.17
CA LEU A 7 2.61 -11.76 0.49
C LEU A 7 3.44 -12.37 1.63
N PRO A 8 2.86 -12.83 2.77
CA PRO A 8 3.64 -13.52 3.79
C PRO A 8 4.38 -14.74 3.25
N ASP A 9 3.70 -15.58 2.46
CA ASP A 9 4.28 -16.79 1.89
C ASP A 9 5.41 -16.48 0.91
N HIS A 10 5.27 -15.41 0.12
CA HIS A 10 6.26 -15.02 -0.88
C HIS A 10 7.46 -14.26 -0.28
N THR A 11 7.23 -13.40 0.71
CA THR A 11 8.26 -12.48 1.24
C THR A 11 8.84 -12.92 2.59
N GLY A 12 8.21 -13.86 3.27
CA GLY A 12 8.56 -14.24 4.64
C GLY A 12 8.19 -13.18 5.69
N ALA A 13 7.41 -12.17 5.32
CA ALA A 13 6.97 -11.11 6.22
C ALA A 13 6.03 -11.68 7.30
N ARG A 14 6.30 -11.39 8.57
CA ARG A 14 5.50 -11.89 9.69
C ARG A 14 4.12 -11.25 9.76
N HIS A 15 4.01 -10.00 9.35
CA HIS A 15 2.77 -9.23 9.38
C HIS A 15 2.63 -8.46 8.08
N VAL A 16 1.48 -8.62 7.42
CA VAL A 16 1.12 -7.86 6.21
C VAL A 16 -0.21 -7.18 6.45
N HIS A 17 -0.24 -5.87 6.26
CA HIS A 17 -1.45 -5.06 6.35
C HIS A 17 -1.70 -4.38 5.01
N VAL A 18 -2.85 -4.65 4.41
CA VAL A 18 -3.28 -4.00 3.18
C VAL A 18 -4.49 -3.14 3.50
N ARG A 19 -4.41 -1.86 3.13
CA ARG A 19 -5.48 -0.89 3.33
C ARG A 19 -5.76 -0.19 2.01
N ALA A 20 -7.02 0.04 1.72
CA ALA A 20 -7.46 0.87 0.62
C ALA A 20 -8.45 1.90 1.16
N GLY A 21 -8.41 3.10 0.64
CA GLY A 21 -9.27 4.18 1.07
C GLY A 21 -9.60 5.13 -0.08
N MET A 22 -10.58 5.97 0.15
CA MET A 22 -10.95 7.09 -0.71
C MET A 22 -10.68 8.39 0.03
N GLU A 23 -10.33 9.43 -0.71
CA GLU A 23 -9.98 10.73 -0.18
C GLU A 23 -11.13 11.36 0.64
N LEU A 24 -12.35 11.28 0.13
CA LEU A 24 -13.51 11.84 0.79
C LEU A 24 -14.14 10.84 1.78
N GLY A 25 -13.92 11.06 3.08
CA GLY A 25 -14.51 10.24 4.15
C GLY A 25 -16.04 10.18 4.11
N LEU A 26 -16.70 11.23 3.59
CA LEU A 26 -18.16 11.28 3.41
C LEU A 26 -18.64 10.18 2.44
N ILE A 27 -17.89 9.90 1.39
CA ILE A 27 -18.22 8.81 0.44
C ILE A 27 -18.12 7.46 1.15
N HIS A 28 -17.10 7.26 1.99
CA HIS A 28 -16.95 6.05 2.80
C HIS A 28 -18.14 5.84 3.73
N LEU A 29 -18.56 6.88 4.45
CA LEU A 29 -19.70 6.84 5.33
C LEU A 29 -21.00 6.54 4.54
N GLY A 30 -21.17 7.20 3.39
CA GLY A 30 -22.33 6.97 2.52
C GLY A 30 -22.42 5.54 2.02
N LEU A 31 -21.31 4.97 1.54
CA LEU A 31 -21.27 3.57 1.09
C LEU A 31 -21.47 2.60 2.26
N TRP A 32 -20.95 2.90 3.43
CA TRP A 32 -21.19 2.12 4.63
C TRP A 32 -22.68 2.11 5.00
N LEU A 33 -23.36 3.26 5.01
CA LEU A 33 -24.80 3.35 5.25
C LEU A 33 -25.60 2.57 4.18
N LEU A 34 -25.24 2.71 2.91
CA LEU A 34 -25.88 1.97 1.82
C LEU A 34 -25.68 0.45 1.95
N SER A 35 -24.57 0.01 2.51
CA SER A 35 -24.33 -1.43 2.74
C SER A 35 -25.36 -2.06 3.68
N TRP A 36 -25.93 -1.29 4.60
CA TRP A 36 -27.00 -1.76 5.49
C TRP A 36 -28.29 -2.11 4.76
N LEU A 37 -28.60 -1.43 3.64
CA LEU A 37 -29.77 -1.76 2.82
C LEU A 37 -29.68 -3.18 2.27
N VAL A 38 -28.47 -3.59 1.85
CA VAL A 38 -28.21 -4.96 1.39
C VAL A 38 -28.18 -5.93 2.58
N ARG A 39 -27.58 -5.54 3.69
CA ARG A 39 -27.50 -6.35 4.92
C ARG A 39 -28.87 -6.69 5.47
N TRP A 40 -29.79 -5.74 5.49
CA TRP A 40 -31.18 -5.92 5.94
C TRP A 40 -32.07 -6.56 4.85
N ARG A 41 -31.48 -6.91 3.70
CA ARG A 41 -32.23 -7.48 2.56
C ARG A 41 -33.33 -6.57 2.00
N LEU A 42 -33.27 -5.27 2.26
CA LEU A 42 -34.16 -4.28 1.66
C LEU A 42 -33.86 -4.13 0.15
N MET A 43 -32.62 -4.43 -0.24
CA MET A 43 -32.17 -4.49 -1.63
C MET A 43 -31.25 -5.71 -1.81
N THR A 44 -31.36 -6.36 -2.95
CA THR A 44 -30.49 -7.50 -3.30
C THR A 44 -29.11 -7.06 -3.77
N SER A 45 -29.01 -5.85 -4.33
CA SER A 45 -27.77 -5.29 -4.86
C SER A 45 -27.86 -3.76 -4.91
N LEU A 46 -26.73 -3.07 -4.77
CA LEU A 46 -26.63 -1.63 -4.99
C LEU A 46 -26.49 -1.25 -6.47
N LEU A 47 -26.44 -2.24 -7.38
CA LEU A 47 -26.25 -2.00 -8.81
C LEU A 47 -27.36 -1.12 -9.41
N SER A 48 -28.58 -1.23 -8.92
CA SER A 48 -29.70 -0.39 -9.33
C SER A 48 -29.49 1.10 -8.98
N LEU A 49 -28.67 1.39 -7.98
CA LEU A 49 -28.31 2.75 -7.58
C LEU A 49 -27.06 3.28 -8.31
N ALA A 50 -26.40 2.46 -9.13
CA ALA A 50 -25.15 2.83 -9.79
C ALA A 50 -25.25 4.15 -10.60
N PRO A 51 -26.29 4.41 -11.41
CA PRO A 51 -26.41 5.67 -12.13
C PRO A 51 -26.50 6.88 -11.21
N MET A 52 -27.27 6.76 -10.13
CA MET A 52 -27.39 7.83 -9.12
C MET A 52 -26.05 8.08 -8.40
N LEU A 53 -25.36 7.01 -7.99
CA LEU A 53 -24.06 7.09 -7.32
C LEU A 53 -22.99 7.68 -8.26
N GLN A 54 -23.04 7.33 -9.54
CA GLN A 54 -22.17 7.93 -10.55
C GLN A 54 -22.42 9.42 -10.70
N HIS A 55 -23.68 9.84 -10.76
CA HIS A 55 -24.04 11.26 -10.83
C HIS A 55 -23.57 12.00 -9.58
N LEU A 56 -23.79 11.44 -8.39
CA LEU A 56 -23.30 11.99 -7.13
C LEU A 56 -21.77 12.12 -7.12
N ALA A 57 -21.03 11.12 -7.62
CA ALA A 57 -19.59 11.18 -7.74
C ALA A 57 -19.11 12.33 -8.64
N VAL A 58 -19.83 12.59 -9.75
CA VAL A 58 -19.54 13.74 -10.63
C VAL A 58 -19.77 15.06 -9.90
N VAL A 59 -20.88 15.19 -9.16
CA VAL A 59 -21.18 16.39 -8.38
C VAL A 59 -20.17 16.63 -7.25
N LEU A 60 -19.67 15.56 -6.64
CA LEU A 60 -18.66 15.64 -5.56
C LEU A 60 -17.23 15.81 -6.08
N ARG A 61 -16.99 15.65 -7.36
CA ARG A 61 -15.64 15.75 -7.96
C ARG A 61 -14.89 17.05 -7.61
N PRO A 62 -15.53 18.24 -7.54
CA PRO A 62 -14.82 19.48 -7.18
C PRO A 62 -14.30 19.51 -5.74
N PHE A 63 -14.79 18.62 -4.85
CA PHE A 63 -14.38 18.51 -3.45
C PHE A 63 -13.27 17.49 -3.22
N GLY A 64 -12.89 16.74 -4.25
CA GLY A 64 -11.76 15.81 -4.24
C GLY A 64 -10.58 16.34 -5.03
N SER A 65 -9.46 15.65 -4.96
CA SER A 65 -8.32 15.90 -5.84
C SER A 65 -8.33 14.93 -7.04
N ASP A 66 -7.55 15.25 -8.05
CA ASP A 66 -7.23 14.34 -9.17
C ASP A 66 -5.97 13.51 -8.89
N THR A 67 -5.54 13.52 -7.62
CA THR A 67 -4.33 12.83 -7.16
C THR A 67 -4.68 11.52 -6.50
N GLY A 68 -4.04 10.46 -6.92
CA GLY A 68 -4.06 9.14 -6.28
C GLY A 68 -2.69 8.78 -5.74
N GLY A 69 -2.63 7.83 -4.82
CA GLY A 69 -1.35 7.39 -4.29
C GLY A 69 -1.36 5.97 -3.78
N MET A 70 -0.17 5.38 -3.75
CA MET A 70 0.11 4.09 -3.13
C MET A 70 1.35 4.22 -2.27
N VAL A 71 1.30 3.61 -1.09
CA VAL A 71 2.42 3.56 -0.16
C VAL A 71 2.70 2.11 0.20
N VAL A 72 3.95 1.71 0.07
CA VAL A 72 4.45 0.44 0.57
C VAL A 72 5.47 0.74 1.66
N GLU A 73 5.20 0.26 2.85
CA GLU A 73 6.09 0.44 4.00
C GLU A 73 6.61 -0.91 4.48
N LEU A 74 7.92 -1.02 4.59
CA LEU A 74 8.63 -2.20 5.08
C LEU A 74 9.35 -1.82 6.36
N THR A 75 9.15 -2.60 7.41
CA THR A 75 9.88 -2.47 8.67
C THR A 75 10.52 -3.80 9.03
N GLY A 76 11.78 -3.75 9.41
CA GLY A 76 12.53 -4.97 9.73
C GLY A 76 13.96 -4.68 10.12
N ALA A 77 14.81 -5.70 10.04
CA ALA A 77 16.26 -5.56 10.16
C ALA A 77 16.88 -5.35 8.78
N GLY A 78 17.78 -4.39 8.67
CA GLY A 78 18.63 -4.22 7.51
C GLY A 78 19.67 -5.34 7.40
N LEU A 79 20.46 -5.34 6.33
CA LEU A 79 21.55 -6.32 6.12
C LEU A 79 22.62 -6.26 7.24
N ASP A 80 22.73 -5.12 7.91
CA ASP A 80 23.60 -4.89 9.05
C ASP A 80 22.96 -5.31 10.40
N GLY A 81 21.77 -5.94 10.38
CA GLY A 81 21.02 -6.34 11.55
C GLY A 81 20.34 -5.20 12.31
N ARG A 82 20.53 -3.95 11.88
CA ARG A 82 19.95 -2.77 12.54
C ARG A 82 18.52 -2.54 12.07
N PRO A 83 17.65 -1.92 12.92
CA PRO A 83 16.31 -1.55 12.51
C PRO A 83 16.34 -0.66 11.27
N LEU A 84 15.51 -1.00 10.31
CA LEU A 84 15.33 -0.28 9.06
C LEU A 84 13.85 -0.14 8.75
N ARG A 85 13.44 1.06 8.38
CA ARG A 85 12.13 1.36 7.81
C ARG A 85 12.36 1.93 6.43
N ARG A 86 11.78 1.28 5.42
CA ARG A 86 11.79 1.76 4.05
C ARG A 86 10.38 2.02 3.61
N ARG A 87 10.14 3.20 3.07
CA ARG A 87 8.84 3.59 2.52
C ARG A 87 9.04 3.92 1.04
N TRP A 88 8.28 3.24 0.21
CA TRP A 88 8.14 3.55 -1.20
C TRP A 88 6.76 4.16 -1.43
N THR A 89 6.72 5.30 -2.10
CA THR A 89 5.51 6.03 -2.39
C THR A 89 5.39 6.21 -3.89
N LEU A 90 4.20 5.98 -4.44
CA LEU A 90 3.82 6.34 -5.79
C LEU A 90 2.72 7.39 -5.70
N GLU A 91 2.89 8.49 -6.42
CA GLU A 91 1.91 9.56 -6.54
C GLU A 91 1.52 9.71 -8.01
N ALA A 92 0.22 9.60 -8.30
CA ALA A 92 -0.37 9.79 -9.61
C ALA A 92 -1.23 11.05 -9.59
N ARG A 93 -0.92 12.00 -10.46
CA ARG A 93 -1.61 13.28 -10.62
C ARG A 93 -2.40 13.32 -11.93
N GLN A 94 -3.13 14.39 -12.16
CA GLN A 94 -3.87 14.63 -13.40
C GLN A 94 -4.89 13.54 -13.76
N GLY A 95 -5.38 12.81 -12.77
CA GLY A 95 -6.31 11.71 -12.99
C GLY A 95 -5.70 10.40 -13.51
N ASP A 96 -4.36 10.29 -13.54
CA ASP A 96 -3.65 9.11 -14.05
C ASP A 96 -3.62 7.92 -13.08
N GLY A 97 -4.22 8.06 -11.89
CA GLY A 97 -4.30 6.99 -10.88
C GLY A 97 -4.77 5.63 -11.42
N PRO A 98 -5.81 5.56 -12.27
CA PRO A 98 -6.29 4.31 -12.87
C PRO A 98 -5.26 3.56 -13.74
N MET A 99 -4.20 4.23 -14.20
CA MET A 99 -3.14 3.59 -14.99
C MET A 99 -2.25 2.69 -14.13
N THR A 100 -2.11 3.02 -12.84
CA THR A 100 -1.24 2.28 -11.92
C THR A 100 -1.58 0.78 -11.82
N PRO A 101 -2.82 0.34 -11.54
CA PRO A 101 -3.14 -1.08 -11.45
C PRO A 101 -3.08 -1.81 -12.80
N ALA A 102 -3.16 -1.11 -13.92
CA ALA A 102 -3.08 -1.71 -15.26
C ALA A 102 -1.62 -1.93 -15.72
N ALA A 103 -0.67 -1.16 -15.20
CA ALA A 103 0.71 -1.15 -15.65
C ALA A 103 1.43 -2.50 -15.55
N PRO A 104 1.28 -3.32 -14.49
CA PRO A 104 1.91 -4.63 -14.42
C PRO A 104 1.48 -5.56 -15.56
N ALA A 105 0.18 -5.58 -15.89
CA ALA A 105 -0.34 -6.38 -16.99
C ALA A 105 0.18 -5.89 -18.35
N ALA A 106 0.24 -4.58 -18.55
CA ALA A 106 0.80 -3.99 -19.77
C ALA A 106 2.30 -4.27 -19.90
N ALA A 107 3.07 -4.15 -18.82
CA ALA A 107 4.50 -4.46 -18.81
C ALA A 107 4.75 -5.93 -19.16
N LEU A 108 3.97 -6.85 -18.58
CA LEU A 108 4.07 -8.27 -18.88
C LEU A 108 3.71 -8.55 -20.35
N ALA A 109 2.66 -7.95 -20.88
CA ALA A 109 2.28 -8.12 -22.28
C ALA A 109 3.38 -7.63 -23.24
N LEU A 110 4.02 -6.49 -22.92
CA LEU A 110 5.15 -5.98 -23.70
C LEU A 110 6.37 -6.90 -23.62
N ALA A 111 6.67 -7.50 -22.47
CA ALA A 111 7.73 -8.47 -22.33
C ALA A 111 7.46 -9.73 -23.18
N MET A 112 6.23 -10.22 -23.15
CA MET A 112 5.80 -11.36 -24.00
C MET A 112 5.94 -11.06 -25.50
N LEU A 113 5.61 -9.87 -25.93
CA LEU A 113 5.78 -9.43 -27.33
C LEU A 113 7.27 -9.41 -27.75
N LYS A 114 8.19 -9.25 -26.80
CA LYS A 114 9.65 -9.32 -27.02
C LYS A 114 10.19 -10.73 -26.93
N GLY A 115 9.35 -11.73 -26.69
CA GLY A 115 9.75 -13.15 -26.56
C GLY A 115 10.09 -13.56 -25.11
N GLU A 116 9.96 -12.67 -24.14
CA GLU A 116 10.15 -12.94 -22.72
C GLU A 116 8.87 -13.54 -22.13
N THR A 117 8.57 -14.79 -22.47
CA THR A 117 7.33 -15.44 -22.08
C THR A 117 7.53 -16.16 -20.75
N PRO A 118 6.71 -15.87 -19.72
CA PRO A 118 6.75 -16.61 -18.48
C PRO A 118 6.36 -18.08 -18.71
N PRO A 119 6.78 -19.01 -17.82
CA PRO A 119 6.38 -20.41 -17.92
C PRO A 119 4.87 -20.57 -18.01
N ALA A 120 4.40 -21.52 -18.83
CA ALA A 120 2.97 -21.79 -18.97
C ALA A 120 2.36 -22.25 -17.65
N GLY A 121 1.12 -21.85 -17.38
CA GLY A 121 0.37 -22.23 -16.20
C GLY A 121 -0.41 -21.07 -15.57
N ALA A 122 -1.23 -21.39 -14.58
CA ALA A 122 -1.98 -20.41 -13.80
C ALA A 122 -1.32 -20.26 -12.43
N ARG A 123 -0.92 -19.04 -12.09
CA ARG A 123 -0.30 -18.71 -10.80
C ARG A 123 -0.53 -17.23 -10.46
N PRO A 124 -0.41 -16.85 -9.18
CA PRO A 124 -0.40 -15.44 -8.81
C PRO A 124 0.74 -14.70 -9.52
N CYS A 125 0.46 -13.51 -10.06
CA CYS A 125 1.46 -12.67 -10.71
C CYS A 125 2.32 -11.93 -9.66
N LEU A 126 3.12 -12.70 -8.92
CA LEU A 126 4.06 -12.18 -7.94
C LEU A 126 5.47 -12.27 -8.51
N ASN A 127 6.14 -11.13 -8.59
CA ASN A 127 7.53 -11.03 -9.08
C ASN A 127 7.76 -11.58 -10.50
N GLU A 128 6.71 -11.65 -11.32
CA GLU A 128 6.81 -12.08 -12.74
C GLU A 128 7.40 -11.00 -13.64
N ILE A 129 7.33 -9.75 -13.22
CA ILE A 129 7.87 -8.59 -13.94
C ILE A 129 8.55 -7.64 -12.95
N GLY A 130 9.71 -7.12 -13.31
CA GLY A 130 10.46 -6.18 -12.48
C GLY A 130 9.77 -4.81 -12.35
N LEU A 131 10.00 -4.15 -11.22
CA LEU A 131 9.44 -2.83 -10.94
C LEU A 131 9.83 -1.81 -12.03
N ASP A 132 11.06 -1.84 -12.52
CA ASP A 132 11.54 -0.90 -13.54
C ASP A 132 10.76 -1.01 -14.86
N ALA A 133 10.36 -2.23 -15.25
CA ALA A 133 9.54 -2.44 -16.43
C ALA A 133 8.12 -1.87 -16.22
N ILE A 134 7.56 -2.01 -15.03
CA ILE A 134 6.27 -1.43 -14.66
C ILE A 134 6.35 0.10 -14.68
N LEU A 135 7.38 0.68 -14.07
CA LEU A 135 7.61 2.12 -14.05
C LEU A 135 7.88 2.66 -15.46
N GLY A 136 8.53 1.87 -16.32
CA GLY A 136 8.71 2.21 -17.72
C GLY A 136 7.40 2.40 -18.47
N VAL A 137 6.39 1.55 -18.20
CA VAL A 137 5.04 1.70 -18.77
C VAL A 137 4.33 2.94 -18.22
N LEU A 138 4.61 3.31 -16.97
CA LEU A 138 4.01 4.47 -16.32
C LEU A 138 4.70 5.79 -16.68
N SER A 139 5.87 5.76 -17.31
CA SER A 139 6.68 6.96 -17.61
C SER A 139 5.99 8.04 -18.45
N PRO A 140 5.01 7.76 -19.35
CA PRO A 140 4.30 8.80 -20.09
C PRO A 140 3.24 9.54 -19.26
N PHE A 141 2.91 9.05 -18.07
CA PHE A 141 1.86 9.58 -17.22
C PHE A 141 2.43 10.49 -16.12
N ALA A 142 1.57 11.32 -15.51
CA ALA A 142 1.93 12.18 -14.40
C ALA A 142 2.09 11.38 -13.09
N ILE A 143 2.95 10.36 -13.13
CA ILE A 143 3.19 9.43 -12.03
C ILE A 143 4.65 9.54 -11.59
N THR A 144 4.85 9.76 -10.30
CA THR A 144 6.17 9.86 -9.68
C THR A 144 6.31 8.86 -8.54
N THR A 145 7.54 8.39 -8.31
CA THR A 145 7.84 7.50 -7.19
C THR A 145 8.95 8.08 -6.34
N HIS A 146 8.85 7.84 -5.04
CA HIS A 146 9.84 8.27 -4.08
C HIS A 146 10.12 7.17 -3.06
N THR A 147 11.39 6.98 -2.71
CA THR A 147 11.81 6.03 -1.67
C THR A 147 12.50 6.78 -0.55
N THR A 148 12.05 6.55 0.67
CA THR A 148 12.72 7.03 1.88
C THR A 148 13.18 5.86 2.72
N GLU A 149 14.35 6.00 3.30
CA GLU A 149 14.88 5.09 4.31
C GLU A 149 15.05 5.83 5.62
N GLU A 150 14.51 5.24 6.66
CA GLU A 150 14.69 5.72 8.02
C GLU A 150 15.34 4.59 8.82
N ARG A 151 16.34 4.95 9.59
CA ARG A 151 16.95 4.05 10.59
C ARG A 151 16.48 4.49 11.96
N PRO A 152 15.30 3.99 12.38
CA PRO A 152 14.79 4.34 13.69
C PRO A 152 15.77 3.80 14.73
N PHE A 153 16.08 4.62 15.70
CA PHE A 153 16.90 4.22 16.84
C PHE A 153 16.03 4.23 18.11
N PRO A 154 16.30 3.36 19.07
CA PRO A 154 15.56 3.34 20.32
C PRO A 154 15.70 4.67 21.03
N LEU A 155 14.57 5.37 21.23
CA LEU A 155 14.55 6.69 21.84
C LEU A 155 15.21 6.68 23.23
N TYR A 156 14.93 5.65 24.00
CA TYR A 156 15.51 5.49 25.36
C TYR A 156 17.02 5.30 25.34
N ARG A 157 17.55 4.51 24.40
CA ARG A 157 19.01 4.35 24.23
C ARG A 157 19.67 5.69 23.90
N HIS A 158 19.02 6.49 23.04
CA HIS A 158 19.54 7.81 22.68
C HIS A 158 19.46 8.79 23.85
N ALA A 159 18.31 8.85 24.52
CA ALA A 159 18.08 9.80 25.60
C ALA A 159 18.94 9.51 26.86
N MET A 160 19.17 8.24 27.17
CA MET A 160 19.91 7.80 28.35
C MET A 160 21.40 7.59 28.08
N GLY A 161 21.83 7.48 26.82
CA GLY A 161 23.22 7.25 26.47
C GLY A 161 23.83 6.05 27.21
N ALA A 162 24.98 6.24 27.84
CA ALA A 162 25.69 5.18 28.58
C ALA A 162 24.86 4.59 29.74
N ALA A 163 23.96 5.35 30.33
CA ALA A 163 23.09 4.85 31.41
C ALA A 163 22.12 3.77 30.94
N PHE A 164 21.78 3.73 29.64
CA PHE A 164 20.96 2.65 29.08
C PHE A 164 21.61 1.28 29.23
N GLU A 165 22.93 1.19 29.05
CA GLU A 165 23.69 -0.06 29.10
C GLU A 165 23.78 -0.62 30.54
N THR A 166 23.57 0.22 31.56
CA THR A 166 23.55 -0.20 32.95
C THR A 166 22.19 -0.76 33.42
N MET A 167 21.15 -0.65 32.59
CA MET A 167 19.84 -1.19 32.90
C MET A 167 19.82 -2.73 32.87
N PRO A 168 18.96 -3.39 33.69
CA PRO A 168 18.75 -4.84 33.60
C PRO A 168 18.36 -5.28 32.20
N GLU A 169 18.90 -6.41 31.75
CA GLU A 169 18.71 -6.93 30.40
C GLU A 169 17.23 -7.01 29.96
N PRO A 170 16.27 -7.49 30.77
CA PRO A 170 14.85 -7.51 30.37
C PRO A 170 14.28 -6.14 30.09
N VAL A 171 14.72 -5.12 30.84
CA VAL A 171 14.27 -3.73 30.64
C VAL A 171 14.89 -3.16 29.37
N ARG A 172 16.18 -3.39 29.13
CA ARG A 172 16.82 -3.00 27.86
C ARG A 172 16.13 -3.64 26.65
N ALA A 173 15.88 -4.96 26.72
CA ALA A 173 15.23 -5.68 25.63
C ALA A 173 13.82 -5.16 25.32
N MET A 174 13.10 -4.65 26.34
CA MET A 174 11.78 -4.03 26.15
C MET A 174 11.87 -2.69 25.43
N HIS A 175 12.88 -1.88 25.72
CA HIS A 175 13.04 -0.52 25.23
C HIS A 175 14.00 -0.40 24.02
N ASP A 176 14.76 -1.44 23.71
CA ASP A 176 15.62 -1.52 22.52
C ASP A 176 14.84 -1.92 21.25
N ARG A 177 13.58 -2.35 21.41
CA ARG A 177 12.69 -2.63 20.30
C ARG A 177 12.15 -1.31 19.73
N VAL A 178 12.42 -1.08 18.48
CA VAL A 178 11.73 -0.04 17.72
C VAL A 178 10.32 -0.53 17.46
N THR A 179 9.42 -0.23 18.39
CA THR A 179 8.00 -0.38 18.15
C THR A 179 7.54 0.83 17.36
N SER A 180 7.20 0.62 16.09
CA SER A 180 6.53 1.63 15.29
C SER A 180 5.10 1.80 15.81
N TYR A 181 4.92 2.61 16.83
CA TYR A 181 3.61 3.17 17.12
C TYR A 181 3.37 4.29 16.11
N SER A 182 2.69 3.98 15.02
CA SER A 182 2.03 5.01 14.25
C SER A 182 0.73 5.35 14.97
N ALA A 183 0.76 6.33 15.84
CA ALA A 183 -0.44 7.02 16.25
C ALA A 183 -0.85 7.91 15.07
N SER A 184 -1.74 7.41 14.22
CA SER A 184 -2.50 8.26 13.31
C SER A 184 -3.70 8.79 14.09
N GLY A 185 -3.62 10.05 14.53
CA GLY A 185 -4.77 10.82 14.94
C GLY A 185 -5.60 11.23 13.73
#